data_f1922b15c5b08dfe35559b3e69655b9a
#
_entry.id   f1922b15c5b08dfe35559b3e69655b9a
#
_cell.length_a   1.000
_cell.length_b   1.000
_cell.length_c   1.000
_cell.angle_alpha   90.00
_cell.angle_beta   90.00
_cell.angle_gamma   90.00
#
_symmetry.space_group_name_H-M   'P 1'
#
loop_
_entity.id
_entity.type
_entity.pdbx_description
1 polymer ?
#
loop_
_entity_poly.entity_id
_entity_poly.type
_entity_poly.pdbx_seq_one_letter_code
_entity_poly.pdbx_strand_id
1 'polypeptide(L)'
;LVKRLHDENIYVIGRIAVFQDQRLPLARPDLALYSSSTGQIWKDNKGLMWMDTAAPEVWDYNIAVAKELLARGLDEVNFDYVRFASDGNLNDIKHPFWDEKTLKTHIVRDFFDRIRAEIPDGRVSADLFGLVTINKDGLGIGQHLEYAWPDFDAIAPMVYPSHYFPGFIGFENPADYPYEIVKYSMDVAVKRIVALQASASTTPMTDRFRPWFQDFNLGATYDAVKVKAQIQAYEDALAGHPELDGGWMLWNPSNIYTKDALEEEPIANSQ
;
A
#
# COMPACT_ATOMS: atom_id res chain seq x y z
N LEU A 1 12.78 -10.95 18.59
CA LEU A 1 11.74 -11.41 17.66
C LEU A 1 12.36 -11.63 16.26
N VAL A 2 12.93 -10.60 15.62
CA VAL A 2 13.48 -10.67 14.26
C VAL A 2 14.44 -11.85 14.11
N LYS A 3 15.48 -11.96 14.97
CA LYS A 3 16.40 -13.11 14.93
C LYS A 3 15.69 -14.48 14.97
N ARG A 4 14.64 -14.63 15.79
CA ARG A 4 13.92 -15.92 15.86
C ARG A 4 13.16 -16.23 14.58
N LEU A 5 12.66 -15.21 13.88
CA LEU A 5 12.00 -15.38 12.58
C LEU A 5 13.02 -15.74 11.50
N HIS A 6 14.19 -15.09 11.51
CA HIS A 6 15.31 -15.42 10.62
C HIS A 6 15.85 -16.85 10.83
N ASP A 7 15.90 -17.32 12.10
CA ASP A 7 16.31 -18.70 12.41
C ASP A 7 15.36 -19.74 11.77
N GLU A 8 14.12 -19.33 11.43
CA GLU A 8 13.11 -20.13 10.71
C GLU A 8 13.01 -19.76 9.21
N ASN A 9 13.98 -19.01 8.66
CA ASN A 9 14.00 -18.51 7.28
C ASN A 9 12.78 -17.64 6.91
N ILE A 10 12.21 -16.91 7.86
CA ILE A 10 11.07 -16.00 7.64
C ILE A 10 11.61 -14.61 7.33
N TYR A 11 11.23 -14.08 6.16
CA TYR A 11 11.47 -12.69 5.76
C TYR A 11 10.60 -11.73 6.57
N VAL A 12 11.20 -10.70 7.17
CA VAL A 12 10.53 -9.84 8.15
C VAL A 12 10.32 -8.44 7.58
N ILE A 13 9.06 -8.10 7.32
CA ILE A 13 8.66 -6.78 6.84
C ILE A 13 8.13 -5.96 8.01
N GLY A 14 8.70 -4.78 8.25
CA GLY A 14 8.20 -3.81 9.22
C GLY A 14 7.24 -2.84 8.55
N ARG A 15 5.95 -2.86 8.92
CA ARG A 15 4.95 -1.90 8.39
C ARG A 15 4.86 -0.67 9.29
N ILE A 16 4.96 0.52 8.70
CA ILE A 16 4.78 1.81 9.37
C ILE A 16 3.60 2.57 8.77
N ALA A 17 2.78 3.18 9.62
CA ALA A 17 1.73 4.11 9.20
C ALA A 17 2.33 5.52 9.17
N VAL A 18 2.33 6.17 8.00
CA VAL A 18 3.08 7.41 7.78
C VAL A 18 2.29 8.65 8.20
N PHE A 19 1.25 9.00 7.44
CA PHE A 19 0.51 10.24 7.68
C PHE A 19 -0.69 10.08 8.61
N GLN A 20 -1.17 8.87 8.85
CA GLN A 20 -2.15 8.58 9.89
C GLN A 20 -1.42 8.14 11.18
N ASP A 21 -1.25 9.04 12.12
CA ASP A 21 -0.49 8.80 13.36
C ASP A 21 -1.28 9.27 14.58
N GLN A 22 -1.28 8.48 15.65
CA GLN A 22 -2.00 8.77 16.89
C GLN A 22 -1.10 9.37 17.98
N ARG A 23 0.20 9.54 17.72
CA ARG A 23 1.19 10.02 18.68
C ARG A 23 1.86 11.31 18.23
N LEU A 24 2.33 11.35 16.99
CA LEU A 24 3.05 12.49 16.45
C LEU A 24 2.20 13.78 16.48
N PRO A 25 0.87 13.79 16.15
CA PRO A 25 0.05 14.99 16.25
C PRO A 25 -0.03 15.55 17.67
N LEU A 26 0.09 14.73 18.69
CA LEU A 26 0.09 15.17 20.09
C LEU A 26 1.44 15.77 20.52
N ALA A 27 2.53 15.29 19.95
CA ALA A 27 3.88 15.77 20.22
C ALA A 27 4.27 17.00 19.37
N ARG A 28 3.79 17.01 18.12
CA ARG A 28 4.04 18.07 17.13
C ARG A 28 2.71 18.49 16.47
N PRO A 29 1.84 19.15 17.25
CA PRO A 29 0.56 19.62 16.71
C PRO A 29 0.73 20.60 15.54
N ASP A 30 1.81 21.36 15.51
CA ASP A 30 2.17 22.27 14.43
C ASP A 30 2.28 21.62 13.06
N LEU A 31 2.51 20.29 12.98
CA LEU A 31 2.61 19.50 11.76
C LEU A 31 1.32 18.71 11.44
N ALA A 32 0.32 18.76 12.31
CA ALA A 32 -0.92 18.00 12.16
C ALA A 32 -1.96 18.73 11.31
N LEU A 33 -2.91 17.98 10.76
CA LEU A 33 -4.11 18.57 10.17
C LEU A 33 -5.02 19.17 11.25
N TYR A 34 -5.64 20.31 10.96
CA TYR A 34 -6.56 21.00 11.83
C TYR A 34 -7.97 21.02 11.27
N SER A 35 -8.96 21.04 12.16
CA SER A 35 -10.34 21.38 11.83
C SER A 35 -10.46 22.90 11.72
N SER A 36 -10.90 23.39 10.57
CA SER A 36 -11.12 24.82 10.33
C SER A 36 -12.28 25.39 11.18
N SER A 37 -13.27 24.56 11.51
CA SER A 37 -14.44 24.94 12.30
C SER A 37 -14.17 24.99 13.79
N THR A 38 -13.27 24.14 14.33
CA THR A 38 -13.03 24.05 15.78
C THR A 38 -11.64 24.54 16.22
N GLY A 39 -10.70 24.64 15.28
CA GLY A 39 -9.30 24.94 15.59
C GLY A 39 -8.55 23.82 16.33
N GLN A 40 -9.15 22.65 16.47
CA GLN A 40 -8.53 21.48 17.08
C GLN A 40 -7.85 20.59 16.03
N ILE A 41 -7.00 19.64 16.46
CA ILE A 41 -6.45 18.62 15.57
C ILE A 41 -7.62 17.88 14.90
N TRP A 42 -7.57 17.84 13.58
CA TRP A 42 -8.60 17.18 12.77
C TRP A 42 -8.56 15.66 12.94
N LYS A 43 -9.72 15.04 12.88
CA LYS A 43 -9.90 13.59 13.01
C LYS A 43 -10.81 13.06 11.92
N ASP A 44 -10.49 11.88 11.41
CA ASP A 44 -11.34 11.15 10.48
C ASP A 44 -12.60 10.57 11.14
N ASN A 45 -13.43 9.83 10.37
CA ASN A 45 -14.66 9.22 10.89
C ASN A 45 -14.44 8.19 12.01
N LYS A 46 -13.23 7.64 12.13
CA LYS A 46 -12.84 6.70 13.19
C LYS A 46 -12.22 7.41 14.39
N GLY A 47 -12.12 8.74 14.36
CA GLY A 47 -11.49 9.54 15.40
C GLY A 47 -9.96 9.52 15.35
N LEU A 48 -9.36 9.08 14.23
CA LEU A 48 -7.92 8.99 14.05
C LEU A 48 -7.35 10.33 13.55
N MET A 49 -6.17 10.68 14.06
CA MET A 49 -5.47 11.92 13.74
C MET A 49 -4.55 11.74 12.54
N TRP A 50 -4.28 12.84 11.85
CA TRP A 50 -3.46 12.86 10.65
C TRP A 50 -2.45 14.00 10.70
N MET A 51 -1.27 13.73 10.16
CA MET A 51 -0.23 14.72 9.87
C MET A 51 -0.49 15.36 8.51
N ASP A 52 0.02 16.58 8.31
CA ASP A 52 0.01 17.18 6.97
C ASP A 52 0.99 16.42 6.06
N THR A 53 0.45 15.87 4.96
CA THR A 53 1.21 15.10 3.98
C THR A 53 2.33 15.91 3.32
N ALA A 54 2.23 17.24 3.31
CA ALA A 54 3.21 18.14 2.73
C ALA A 54 4.27 18.63 3.74
N ALA A 55 4.24 18.18 5.01
CA ALA A 55 5.19 18.62 6.03
C ALA A 55 6.53 17.86 5.93
N PRO A 56 7.67 18.50 5.57
CA PRO A 56 8.96 17.84 5.42
C PRO A 56 9.46 17.15 6.69
N GLU A 57 9.19 17.73 7.86
CA GLU A 57 9.60 17.15 9.14
C GLU A 57 8.86 15.83 9.44
N VAL A 58 7.65 15.64 8.92
CA VAL A 58 6.93 14.35 9.00
C VAL A 58 7.60 13.31 8.12
N TRP A 59 8.10 13.72 6.94
CA TRP A 59 8.88 12.85 6.05
C TRP A 59 10.16 12.40 6.74
N ASP A 60 10.94 13.34 7.27
CA ASP A 60 12.21 13.06 7.96
C ASP A 60 12.01 12.13 9.16
N TYR A 61 10.95 12.34 9.95
CA TYR A 61 10.59 11.46 11.06
C TYR A 61 10.35 10.02 10.62
N ASN A 62 9.50 9.81 9.61
CA ASN A 62 9.17 8.46 9.14
C ASN A 62 10.35 7.77 8.47
N ILE A 63 11.19 8.51 7.72
CA ILE A 63 12.42 8.00 7.14
C ILE A 63 13.43 7.59 8.24
N ALA A 64 13.55 8.37 9.32
CA ALA A 64 14.39 8.02 10.45
C ALA A 64 13.92 6.73 11.13
N VAL A 65 12.60 6.56 11.32
CA VAL A 65 12.00 5.32 11.85
C VAL A 65 12.33 4.14 10.93
N ALA A 66 12.16 4.30 9.61
CA ALA A 66 12.47 3.24 8.65
C ALA A 66 13.96 2.83 8.69
N LYS A 67 14.88 3.80 8.72
CA LYS A 67 16.33 3.55 8.86
C LYS A 67 16.66 2.80 10.15
N GLU A 68 16.00 3.15 11.26
CA GLU A 68 16.19 2.45 12.53
C GLU A 68 15.69 0.99 12.46
N LEU A 69 14.54 0.74 11.84
CA LEU A 69 14.00 -0.61 11.67
C LEU A 69 14.96 -1.50 10.84
N LEU A 70 15.45 -1.00 9.71
CA LEU A 70 16.43 -1.69 8.88
C LEU A 70 17.72 -1.95 9.66
N ALA A 71 18.23 -0.96 10.40
CA ALA A 71 19.43 -1.13 11.24
C ALA A 71 19.23 -2.15 12.37
N ARG A 72 18.00 -2.39 12.80
CA ARG A 72 17.64 -3.44 13.78
C ARG A 72 17.47 -4.82 13.16
N GLY A 73 17.68 -4.95 11.86
CA GLY A 73 17.74 -6.21 11.13
C GLY A 73 16.42 -6.62 10.48
N LEU A 74 15.44 -5.73 10.34
CA LEU A 74 14.30 -6.04 9.47
C LEU A 74 14.77 -6.09 8.01
N ASP A 75 14.20 -7.01 7.24
CA ASP A 75 14.60 -7.21 5.84
C ASP A 75 14.03 -6.12 4.92
N GLU A 76 12.88 -5.56 5.28
CA GLU A 76 12.18 -4.55 4.51
C GLU A 76 11.33 -3.64 5.41
N VAL A 77 11.13 -2.40 4.99
CA VAL A 77 10.13 -1.50 5.59
C VAL A 77 9.03 -1.19 4.57
N ASN A 78 7.79 -1.47 4.97
CA ASN A 78 6.58 -1.18 4.21
C ASN A 78 5.96 0.13 4.71
N PHE A 79 5.76 1.08 3.79
CA PHE A 79 5.17 2.39 4.06
C PHE A 79 3.67 2.35 3.72
N ASP A 80 2.82 2.40 4.75
CA ASP A 80 1.38 2.51 4.60
C ASP A 80 0.88 3.91 4.96
N TYR A 81 -0.35 4.23 4.58
CA TYR A 81 -0.95 5.57 4.73
C TYR A 81 -0.12 6.69 4.07
N VAL A 82 0.57 6.37 2.97
CA VAL A 82 1.36 7.32 2.16
C VAL A 82 0.44 8.09 1.22
N ARG A 83 -0.45 8.88 1.80
CA ARG A 83 -1.55 9.57 1.10
C ARG A 83 -2.17 10.68 1.94
N PHE A 84 -2.90 11.56 1.28
CA PHE A 84 -3.81 12.47 1.96
C PHE A 84 -4.99 11.73 2.61
N ALA A 85 -5.62 12.35 3.61
CA ALA A 85 -6.83 11.81 4.23
C ALA A 85 -7.94 11.61 3.19
N SER A 86 -8.73 10.53 3.33
CA SER A 86 -9.76 10.12 2.37
C SER A 86 -11.15 9.97 2.95
N ASP A 87 -11.31 10.10 4.27
CA ASP A 87 -12.61 9.99 4.94
C ASP A 87 -12.74 11.04 6.04
N GLY A 88 -13.95 11.21 6.59
CA GLY A 88 -14.26 12.27 7.50
C GLY A 88 -14.73 13.55 6.79
N ASN A 89 -14.87 14.65 7.53
CA ASN A 89 -15.25 15.93 6.94
C ASN A 89 -14.01 16.59 6.28
N LEU A 90 -13.71 16.17 5.06
CA LEU A 90 -12.53 16.64 4.31
C LEU A 90 -12.57 18.15 4.04
N ASN A 91 -13.76 18.75 3.94
CA ASN A 91 -13.91 20.20 3.72
C ASN A 91 -13.56 21.02 4.98
N ASP A 92 -13.46 20.39 6.13
CA ASP A 92 -13.09 21.03 7.38
C ASP A 92 -11.58 20.95 7.66
N ILE A 93 -10.80 20.34 6.77
CA ILE A 93 -9.35 20.21 6.93
C ILE A 93 -8.68 21.54 6.60
N LYS A 94 -7.82 21.99 7.52
CA LYS A 94 -6.83 23.02 7.27
C LYS A 94 -5.44 22.38 7.28
N HIS A 95 -4.73 22.60 6.19
CA HIS A 95 -3.37 22.13 6.00
C HIS A 95 -2.36 23.21 6.41
N PRO A 96 -1.46 22.96 7.38
CA PRO A 96 -0.41 23.93 7.74
C PRO A 96 0.66 24.11 6.65
N PHE A 97 0.94 23.07 5.87
CA PHE A 97 2.05 23.04 4.90
C PHE A 97 1.61 22.94 3.45
N TRP A 98 0.56 22.15 3.14
CA TRP A 98 0.09 22.07 1.77
C TRP A 98 -0.56 23.39 1.35
N ASP A 99 -0.08 23.94 0.23
CA ASP A 99 -0.52 25.24 -0.32
C ASP A 99 -1.88 25.19 -1.06
N GLU A 100 -2.52 24.02 -1.10
CA GLU A 100 -3.78 23.72 -1.80
C GLU A 100 -3.72 23.97 -3.33
N LYS A 101 -2.54 24.25 -3.88
CA LYS A 101 -2.30 24.51 -5.31
C LYS A 101 -1.44 23.43 -5.95
N THR A 102 -0.38 23.01 -5.26
CA THR A 102 0.46 21.91 -5.68
C THR A 102 -0.36 20.62 -5.74
N LEU A 103 -0.27 19.89 -6.85
CA LEU A 103 -1.00 18.64 -7.00
C LEU A 103 -0.62 17.65 -5.89
N LYS A 104 -1.61 17.05 -5.24
CA LYS A 104 -1.40 16.03 -4.20
C LYS A 104 -0.51 14.89 -4.68
N THR A 105 -0.62 14.52 -5.96
CA THR A 105 0.22 13.48 -6.57
C THR A 105 1.69 13.89 -6.64
N HIS A 106 2.00 15.18 -6.79
CA HIS A 106 3.38 15.67 -6.76
C HIS A 106 3.93 15.67 -5.33
N ILE A 107 3.14 16.07 -4.33
CA ILE A 107 3.56 16.01 -2.92
C ILE A 107 3.91 14.57 -2.51
N VAL A 108 3.04 13.61 -2.87
CA VAL A 108 3.26 12.20 -2.54
C VAL A 108 4.45 11.63 -3.31
N ARG A 109 4.62 11.99 -4.60
CA ARG A 109 5.80 11.65 -5.39
C ARG A 109 7.09 12.18 -4.74
N ASP A 110 7.13 13.45 -4.38
CA ASP A 110 8.31 14.08 -3.80
C ASP A 110 8.70 13.40 -2.47
N PHE A 111 7.73 12.87 -1.73
CA PHE A 111 7.97 12.03 -0.56
C PHE A 111 8.57 10.66 -0.96
N PHE A 112 8.09 10.02 -2.02
CA PHE A 112 8.64 8.76 -2.53
C PHE A 112 10.09 8.93 -3.00
N ASP A 113 10.35 9.95 -3.82
CA ASP A 113 11.70 10.35 -4.24
C ASP A 113 12.62 10.55 -3.02
N ARG A 114 12.12 11.19 -1.95
CA ARG A 114 12.87 11.42 -0.71
C ARG A 114 13.17 10.12 0.04
N ILE A 115 12.22 9.18 0.12
CA ILE A 115 12.46 7.86 0.73
C ILE A 115 13.59 7.15 0.01
N ARG A 116 13.56 7.06 -1.32
CA ARG A 116 14.60 6.37 -2.09
C ARG A 116 15.97 7.06 -1.98
N ALA A 117 15.99 8.39 -2.02
CA ALA A 117 17.23 9.15 -1.87
C ALA A 117 17.89 8.92 -0.50
N GLU A 118 17.11 8.81 0.57
CA GLU A 118 17.60 8.66 1.93
C GLU A 118 17.83 7.19 2.34
N ILE A 119 17.24 6.23 1.64
CA ILE A 119 17.38 4.77 1.87
C ILE A 119 17.75 4.08 0.54
N PRO A 120 18.93 4.41 -0.04
CA PRO A 120 19.28 3.92 -1.38
C PRO A 120 19.49 2.39 -1.43
N ASP A 121 20.01 1.80 -0.36
CA ASP A 121 20.39 0.38 -0.28
C ASP A 121 19.42 -0.46 0.55
N GLY A 122 18.44 0.16 1.24
CA GLY A 122 17.46 -0.54 2.04
C GLY A 122 16.25 -0.96 1.21
N ARG A 123 15.70 -2.15 1.49
CA ARG A 123 14.46 -2.58 0.84
C ARG A 123 13.26 -1.85 1.44
N VAL A 124 12.50 -1.23 0.56
CA VAL A 124 11.30 -0.47 0.91
C VAL A 124 10.14 -0.82 0.00
N SER A 125 8.94 -0.90 0.57
CA SER A 125 7.70 -1.09 -0.18
C SER A 125 6.62 -0.10 0.24
N ALA A 126 5.59 0.07 -0.60
CA ALA A 126 4.50 0.99 -0.32
C ALA A 126 3.14 0.34 -0.54
N ASP A 127 2.23 0.57 0.44
CA ASP A 127 0.83 0.22 0.31
C ASP A 127 0.08 1.29 -0.47
N LEU A 128 -0.58 0.90 -1.52
CA LEU A 128 -1.44 1.77 -2.33
C LEU A 128 -2.88 1.29 -2.31
N PHE A 129 -3.83 2.20 -2.45
CA PHE A 129 -5.22 1.81 -2.65
C PHE A 129 -5.37 0.92 -3.89
N GLY A 130 -6.20 -0.13 -3.81
CA GLY A 130 -6.44 -1.02 -4.95
C GLY A 130 -6.90 -0.27 -6.21
N LEU A 131 -7.74 0.77 -6.05
CA LEU A 131 -8.19 1.61 -7.16
C LEU A 131 -7.06 2.41 -7.85
N VAL A 132 -5.88 2.54 -7.25
CA VAL A 132 -4.72 3.17 -7.89
C VAL A 132 -4.23 2.36 -9.09
N THR A 133 -4.48 1.04 -9.10
CA THR A 133 -4.14 0.16 -10.23
C THR A 133 -4.84 0.59 -11.53
N ILE A 134 -6.05 1.14 -11.42
CA ILE A 134 -6.90 1.49 -12.57
C ILE A 134 -7.03 3.00 -12.79
N ASN A 135 -6.88 3.83 -11.75
CA ASN A 135 -7.00 5.27 -11.84
C ASN A 135 -5.64 5.95 -12.04
N LYS A 136 -5.65 7.07 -12.78
CA LYS A 136 -4.45 7.88 -13.07
C LYS A 136 -4.54 9.31 -12.53
N ASP A 137 -5.62 9.65 -11.83
CA ASP A 137 -5.87 11.00 -11.30
C ASP A 137 -5.40 11.20 -9.85
N GLY A 138 -4.81 10.15 -9.25
CA GLY A 138 -4.35 10.17 -7.86
C GLY A 138 -5.46 10.01 -6.84
N LEU A 139 -6.71 9.67 -7.25
CA LEU A 139 -7.86 9.39 -6.39
C LEU A 139 -8.21 10.51 -5.38
N GLY A 140 -7.77 11.75 -5.62
CA GLY A 140 -7.88 12.84 -4.66
C GLY A 140 -7.04 12.68 -3.38
N ILE A 141 -6.26 11.60 -3.28
CA ILE A 141 -5.40 11.26 -2.13
C ILE A 141 -3.89 11.35 -2.43
N GLY A 142 -3.54 11.60 -3.69
CA GLY A 142 -2.17 11.80 -4.12
C GLY A 142 -1.43 10.52 -4.55
N GLN A 143 -2.02 9.34 -4.44
CA GLN A 143 -1.37 8.09 -4.85
C GLN A 143 -1.43 7.90 -6.36
N HIS A 144 -0.28 7.58 -6.97
CA HIS A 144 -0.16 7.33 -8.40
C HIS A 144 0.83 6.19 -8.65
N LEU A 145 0.41 5.17 -9.39
CA LEU A 145 1.19 3.93 -9.57
C LEU A 145 2.55 4.20 -10.22
N GLU A 146 2.58 4.97 -11.31
CA GLU A 146 3.79 5.26 -12.06
C GLU A 146 4.78 6.15 -11.28
N TYR A 147 4.30 6.93 -10.30
CA TYR A 147 5.17 7.73 -9.43
C TYR A 147 5.78 6.90 -8.30
N ALA A 148 5.06 5.87 -7.82
CA ALA A 148 5.60 4.97 -6.80
C ALA A 148 6.60 3.95 -7.40
N TRP A 149 6.41 3.57 -8.67
CA TRP A 149 7.16 2.46 -9.29
C TRP A 149 8.68 2.58 -9.23
N PRO A 150 9.32 3.75 -9.50
CA PRO A 150 10.77 3.86 -9.48
C PRO A 150 11.39 3.78 -8.08
N ASP A 151 10.64 4.16 -7.03
CA ASP A 151 11.20 4.42 -5.71
C ASP A 151 11.09 3.27 -4.73
N PHE A 152 10.22 2.29 -4.99
CA PHE A 152 10.01 1.16 -4.09
C PHE A 152 10.45 -0.17 -4.71
N ASP A 153 10.99 -1.06 -3.87
CA ASP A 153 11.36 -2.43 -4.26
C ASP A 153 10.14 -3.33 -4.42
N ALA A 154 9.03 -3.00 -3.76
CA ALA A 154 7.73 -3.61 -4.01
C ALA A 154 6.60 -2.59 -3.89
N ILE A 155 5.60 -2.73 -4.75
CA ILE A 155 4.35 -2.00 -4.71
C ILE A 155 3.24 -2.96 -4.29
N ALA A 156 2.55 -2.60 -3.20
CA ALA A 156 1.55 -3.44 -2.58
C ALA A 156 0.13 -2.81 -2.70
N PRO A 157 -0.54 -2.94 -3.87
CA PRO A 157 -1.91 -2.46 -4.01
C PRO A 157 -2.85 -3.31 -3.16
N MET A 158 -3.69 -2.65 -2.36
CA MET A 158 -4.71 -3.27 -1.52
C MET A 158 -5.95 -3.59 -2.35
N VAL A 159 -5.89 -4.67 -3.14
CA VAL A 159 -6.96 -5.05 -4.08
C VAL A 159 -8.07 -5.86 -3.41
N TYR A 160 -8.55 -5.38 -2.26
CA TYR A 160 -9.64 -6.02 -1.51
C TYR A 160 -10.96 -5.87 -2.25
N PRO A 161 -11.62 -6.95 -2.73
CA PRO A 161 -12.86 -6.83 -3.51
C PRO A 161 -13.97 -6.08 -2.79
N SER A 162 -14.05 -6.20 -1.47
CA SER A 162 -15.04 -5.47 -0.66
C SER A 162 -14.84 -3.95 -0.61
N HIS A 163 -13.70 -3.42 -1.08
CA HIS A 163 -13.39 -1.98 -1.08
C HIS A 163 -13.68 -1.31 -2.43
N TYR A 164 -14.16 -2.07 -3.39
CA TYR A 164 -14.63 -1.51 -4.67
C TYR A 164 -16.12 -1.14 -4.56
N PHE A 165 -16.50 -0.09 -5.28
CA PHE A 165 -17.88 0.42 -5.21
C PHE A 165 -18.87 -0.53 -5.88
N PRO A 166 -20.12 -0.56 -5.41
CA PRO A 166 -21.19 -1.34 -6.06
C PRO A 166 -21.31 -1.01 -7.55
N GLY A 167 -21.47 -2.03 -8.39
CA GLY A 167 -21.52 -1.88 -9.85
C GLY A 167 -20.13 -1.84 -10.53
N PHE A 168 -19.04 -1.95 -9.77
CA PHE A 168 -17.70 -1.98 -10.36
C PHE A 168 -17.57 -3.12 -11.36
N ILE A 169 -17.12 -2.80 -12.59
CA ILE A 169 -17.05 -3.70 -13.77
C ILE A 169 -18.30 -4.56 -14.01
N GLY A 170 -19.47 -4.07 -13.58
CA GLY A 170 -20.76 -4.71 -13.77
C GLY A 170 -21.23 -5.60 -12.62
N PHE A 171 -20.47 -5.72 -11.53
CA PHE A 171 -20.85 -6.53 -10.36
C PHE A 171 -21.48 -5.64 -9.27
N GLU A 172 -22.75 -5.94 -8.93
CA GLU A 172 -23.49 -5.19 -7.90
C GLU A 172 -22.78 -5.27 -6.54
N ASN A 173 -22.27 -6.45 -6.16
CA ASN A 173 -21.44 -6.63 -4.98
C ASN A 173 -20.07 -7.19 -5.37
N PRO A 174 -19.04 -6.37 -5.55
CA PRO A 174 -17.69 -6.82 -5.93
C PRO A 174 -17.09 -7.85 -4.99
N ALA A 175 -17.44 -7.84 -3.70
CA ALA A 175 -16.92 -8.80 -2.71
C ALA A 175 -17.29 -10.27 -3.02
N ASP A 176 -18.32 -10.51 -3.83
CA ASP A 176 -18.70 -11.87 -4.26
C ASP A 176 -17.88 -12.38 -5.44
N TYR A 177 -17.13 -11.52 -6.10
CA TYR A 177 -16.39 -11.79 -7.35
C TYR A 177 -14.89 -11.51 -7.22
N PRO A 178 -14.20 -12.16 -6.25
CA PRO A 178 -12.80 -11.85 -5.93
C PRO A 178 -11.84 -12.09 -7.09
N TYR A 179 -12.07 -13.12 -7.91
CA TYR A 179 -11.23 -13.38 -9.08
C TYR A 179 -11.31 -12.24 -10.08
N GLU A 180 -12.51 -11.85 -10.49
CA GLU A 180 -12.74 -10.84 -11.53
C GLU A 180 -12.22 -9.46 -11.11
N ILE A 181 -12.42 -9.10 -9.83
CA ILE A 181 -11.98 -7.81 -9.30
C ILE A 181 -10.45 -7.72 -9.24
N VAL A 182 -9.79 -8.75 -8.69
CA VAL A 182 -8.33 -8.80 -8.60
C VAL A 182 -7.71 -8.90 -9.98
N LYS A 183 -8.23 -9.81 -10.84
CA LYS A 183 -7.76 -9.99 -12.22
C LYS A 183 -7.79 -8.69 -13.00
N TYR A 184 -8.94 -8.01 -13.01
CA TYR A 184 -9.09 -6.74 -13.72
C TYR A 184 -8.12 -5.67 -13.21
N SER A 185 -8.01 -5.52 -11.89
CA SER A 185 -7.14 -4.53 -11.27
C SER A 185 -5.67 -4.78 -11.62
N MET A 186 -5.22 -6.03 -11.53
CA MET A 186 -3.83 -6.38 -11.82
C MET A 186 -3.52 -6.37 -13.32
N ASP A 187 -4.43 -6.79 -14.19
CA ASP A 187 -4.26 -6.67 -15.66
C ASP A 187 -4.01 -5.20 -16.08
N VAL A 188 -4.79 -4.27 -15.51
CA VAL A 188 -4.61 -2.85 -15.81
C VAL A 188 -3.28 -2.34 -15.23
N ALA A 189 -2.92 -2.74 -14.01
CA ALA A 189 -1.65 -2.35 -13.40
C ALA A 189 -0.45 -2.84 -14.22
N VAL A 190 -0.44 -4.13 -14.59
CA VAL A 190 0.61 -4.73 -15.43
C VAL A 190 0.74 -4.00 -16.76
N LYS A 191 -0.39 -3.78 -17.47
CA LYS A 191 -0.39 -3.03 -18.73
C LYS A 191 0.19 -1.62 -18.60
N ARG A 192 -0.12 -0.93 -17.50
CA ARG A 192 0.39 0.42 -17.22
C ARG A 192 1.91 0.41 -17.01
N ILE A 193 2.40 -0.54 -16.22
CA ILE A 193 3.84 -0.63 -15.91
C ILE A 193 4.65 -1.09 -17.11
N VAL A 194 4.15 -2.06 -17.88
CA VAL A 194 4.80 -2.46 -19.15
C VAL A 194 4.93 -1.27 -20.10
N ALA A 195 3.87 -0.46 -20.24
CA ALA A 195 3.92 0.75 -21.06
C ALA A 195 4.89 1.81 -20.49
N LEU A 196 4.95 1.98 -19.17
CA LEU A 196 5.91 2.87 -18.51
C LEU A 196 7.35 2.43 -18.79
N GLN A 197 7.67 1.16 -18.56
CA GLN A 197 9.01 0.60 -18.76
C GLN A 197 9.44 0.65 -20.24
N ALA A 198 8.52 0.40 -21.17
CA ALA A 198 8.80 0.52 -22.60
C ALA A 198 9.14 1.96 -23.05
N SER A 199 8.65 2.96 -22.32
CA SER A 199 8.94 4.38 -22.59
C SER A 199 10.19 4.90 -21.88
N ALA A 200 10.70 4.16 -20.90
CA ALA A 200 11.87 4.56 -20.12
C ALA A 200 13.17 4.08 -20.79
N SER A 201 14.22 4.91 -20.72
CA SER A 201 15.57 4.56 -21.20
C SER A 201 16.41 3.83 -20.13
N THR A 202 15.76 3.31 -19.09
CA THR A 202 16.38 2.64 -17.95
C THR A 202 16.16 1.12 -18.02
N THR A 203 16.97 0.36 -17.28
CA THR A 203 16.76 -1.08 -17.12
C THR A 203 15.37 -1.35 -16.53
N PRO A 204 14.58 -2.28 -17.12
CA PRO A 204 13.29 -2.66 -16.56
C PRO A 204 13.44 -3.15 -15.11
N MET A 205 12.50 -2.73 -14.28
CA MET A 205 12.43 -3.13 -12.88
C MET A 205 11.57 -4.40 -12.75
N THR A 206 12.01 -5.37 -11.94
CA THR A 206 11.39 -6.68 -11.78
C THR A 206 10.94 -6.91 -10.33
N ASP A 207 10.17 -7.98 -10.10
CA ASP A 207 9.78 -8.52 -8.79
C ASP A 207 9.07 -7.50 -7.87
N ARG A 208 8.25 -6.60 -8.45
CA ARG A 208 7.74 -5.44 -7.71
C ARG A 208 6.26 -5.45 -7.37
N PHE A 209 5.40 -6.17 -8.08
CA PHE A 209 4.01 -6.29 -7.65
C PHE A 209 3.89 -7.29 -6.51
N ARG A 210 3.37 -6.82 -5.37
CA ARG A 210 3.11 -7.64 -4.18
C ARG A 210 1.77 -7.24 -3.55
N PRO A 211 0.64 -7.49 -4.24
CA PRO A 211 -0.67 -7.04 -3.78
C PRO A 211 -1.06 -7.65 -2.43
N TRP A 212 -1.88 -6.90 -1.68
CA TRP A 212 -2.59 -7.40 -0.53
C TRP A 212 -3.93 -8.00 -0.95
N PHE A 213 -4.22 -9.22 -0.52
CA PHE A 213 -5.51 -9.88 -0.73
C PHE A 213 -6.34 -9.91 0.54
N GLN A 214 -7.65 -9.91 0.35
CA GLN A 214 -8.62 -9.94 1.42
C GLN A 214 -8.73 -11.36 1.99
N ASP A 215 -8.47 -11.51 3.30
CA ASP A 215 -8.75 -12.73 4.07
C ASP A 215 -9.58 -12.38 5.32
N PHE A 216 -10.64 -11.59 5.13
CA PHE A 216 -11.57 -11.17 6.18
C PHE A 216 -12.98 -10.98 5.61
N ASN A 217 -14.00 -11.17 6.47
CA ASN A 217 -15.40 -11.02 6.09
C ASN A 217 -15.79 -9.54 6.05
N LEU A 218 -16.04 -9.04 4.84
CA LEU A 218 -16.65 -7.73 4.58
C LEU A 218 -17.32 -7.78 3.20
N GLY A 219 -18.59 -7.41 3.14
CA GLY A 219 -19.39 -7.49 1.91
C GLY A 219 -19.76 -8.92 1.50
N ALA A 220 -18.92 -9.91 1.84
CA ALA A 220 -19.14 -11.33 1.63
C ALA A 220 -18.40 -12.15 2.69
N THR A 221 -18.73 -13.44 2.81
CA THR A 221 -17.94 -14.40 3.60
C THR A 221 -16.74 -14.84 2.77
N TYR A 222 -15.55 -14.71 3.35
CA TYR A 222 -14.29 -15.11 2.73
C TYR A 222 -13.83 -16.45 3.30
N ASP A 223 -13.90 -17.47 2.47
CA ASP A 223 -13.43 -18.82 2.72
C ASP A 223 -12.21 -19.14 1.82
N ALA A 224 -11.72 -20.37 1.89
CA ALA A 224 -10.57 -20.81 1.12
C ALA A 224 -10.79 -20.66 -0.40
N VAL A 225 -12.02 -20.82 -0.88
CA VAL A 225 -12.33 -20.67 -2.32
C VAL A 225 -12.13 -19.23 -2.77
N LYS A 226 -12.66 -18.26 -2.01
CA LYS A 226 -12.53 -16.84 -2.34
C LYS A 226 -11.07 -16.34 -2.18
N VAL A 227 -10.33 -16.84 -1.19
CA VAL A 227 -8.92 -16.47 -1.02
C VAL A 227 -8.08 -17.04 -2.16
N LYS A 228 -8.23 -18.33 -2.50
CA LYS A 228 -7.56 -18.95 -3.67
C LYS A 228 -7.88 -18.24 -4.98
N ALA A 229 -9.13 -17.81 -5.16
CA ALA A 229 -9.54 -17.10 -6.35
C ALA A 229 -8.77 -15.77 -6.55
N GLN A 230 -8.42 -15.06 -5.49
CA GLN A 230 -7.58 -13.86 -5.57
C GLN A 230 -6.14 -14.20 -5.98
N ILE A 231 -5.56 -15.26 -5.40
CA ILE A 231 -4.21 -15.73 -5.73
C ILE A 231 -4.16 -16.10 -7.22
N GLN A 232 -5.09 -16.95 -7.65
CA GLN A 232 -5.17 -17.38 -9.06
C GLN A 232 -5.35 -16.21 -10.04
N ALA A 233 -6.18 -15.22 -9.66
CA ALA A 233 -6.40 -14.03 -10.48
C ALA A 233 -5.12 -13.21 -10.67
N TYR A 234 -4.29 -13.12 -9.64
CA TYR A 234 -3.00 -12.45 -9.69
C TYR A 234 -2.01 -13.20 -10.58
N GLU A 235 -1.86 -14.51 -10.39
CA GLU A 235 -1.01 -15.37 -11.22
C GLU A 235 -1.39 -15.28 -12.70
N ASP A 236 -2.69 -15.36 -13.00
CA ASP A 236 -3.21 -15.22 -14.37
C ASP A 236 -2.99 -13.80 -14.95
N ALA A 237 -2.98 -12.77 -14.11
CA ALA A 237 -2.69 -11.40 -14.56
C ALA A 237 -1.21 -11.22 -14.93
N LEU A 238 -0.31 -11.93 -14.25
CA LEU A 238 1.13 -11.87 -14.48
C LEU A 238 1.65 -12.96 -15.41
N ALA A 239 0.81 -13.88 -15.92
CA ALA A 239 1.25 -14.99 -16.76
C ALA A 239 2.06 -14.55 -18.01
N GLY A 240 1.77 -13.38 -18.59
CA GLY A 240 2.52 -12.78 -19.69
C GLY A 240 3.74 -11.95 -19.27
N HIS A 241 3.89 -11.67 -17.98
CA HIS A 241 4.90 -10.77 -17.40
C HIS A 241 5.39 -11.28 -16.03
N PRO A 242 5.87 -12.54 -15.95
CA PRO A 242 6.32 -13.13 -14.68
C PRO A 242 7.49 -12.39 -14.04
N GLU A 243 8.23 -11.59 -14.81
CA GLU A 243 9.29 -10.72 -14.31
C GLU A 243 8.79 -9.61 -13.38
N LEU A 244 7.49 -9.32 -13.37
CA LEU A 244 6.90 -8.31 -12.48
C LEU A 244 6.39 -8.89 -11.15
N ASP A 245 6.41 -10.21 -10.99
CA ASP A 245 5.90 -10.91 -9.82
C ASP A 245 6.84 -10.72 -8.61
N GLY A 246 6.35 -10.05 -7.59
CA GLY A 246 6.99 -9.87 -6.27
C GLY A 246 6.32 -10.68 -5.16
N GLY A 247 5.45 -11.62 -5.52
CA GLY A 247 4.62 -12.39 -4.60
C GLY A 247 3.33 -11.65 -4.21
N TRP A 248 2.72 -12.10 -3.15
CA TRP A 248 1.47 -11.54 -2.63
C TRP A 248 1.41 -11.61 -1.10
N MET A 249 0.48 -10.89 -0.51
CA MET A 249 0.27 -10.86 0.94
C MET A 249 -1.22 -11.01 1.28
N LEU A 250 -1.52 -11.63 2.42
CA LEU A 250 -2.88 -11.72 2.96
C LEU A 250 -3.07 -10.69 4.07
N TRP A 251 -4.22 -9.99 4.05
CA TRP A 251 -4.63 -9.10 5.11
C TRP A 251 -5.81 -9.66 5.88
N ASN A 252 -5.65 -9.79 7.19
CA ASN A 252 -6.71 -10.05 8.14
C ASN A 252 -6.50 -9.21 9.40
N PRO A 253 -7.44 -8.32 9.79
CA PRO A 253 -7.28 -7.44 10.94
C PRO A 253 -7.19 -8.18 12.29
N SER A 254 -7.63 -9.44 12.33
CA SER A 254 -7.55 -10.30 13.53
C SER A 254 -6.33 -11.21 13.52
N ASN A 255 -5.49 -11.17 12.46
CA ASN A 255 -4.35 -12.06 12.25
C ASN A 255 -4.73 -13.56 12.27
N ILE A 256 -5.93 -13.90 11.78
CA ILE A 256 -6.43 -15.27 11.64
C ILE A 256 -6.58 -15.55 10.15
N TYR A 257 -5.65 -16.35 9.61
CA TYR A 257 -5.57 -16.59 8.17
C TYR A 257 -6.19 -17.93 7.78
N THR A 258 -6.77 -17.99 6.57
CA THR A 258 -7.44 -19.16 5.99
C THR A 258 -6.42 -20.15 5.45
N LYS A 259 -5.94 -21.07 6.31
CA LYS A 259 -4.89 -22.05 5.96
C LYS A 259 -5.21 -22.91 4.74
N ASP A 260 -6.46 -23.33 4.58
CA ASP A 260 -6.89 -24.18 3.46
C ASP A 260 -6.79 -23.47 2.09
N ALA A 261 -6.55 -22.15 2.09
CA ALA A 261 -6.27 -21.39 0.89
C ALA A 261 -4.79 -21.44 0.48
N LEU A 262 -3.90 -21.82 1.38
CA LEU A 262 -2.46 -21.91 1.14
C LEU A 262 -2.12 -23.32 0.68
N GLU A 263 -1.33 -23.44 -0.38
CA GLU A 263 -0.79 -24.74 -0.78
C GLU A 263 0.29 -25.17 0.22
N GLU A 264 0.26 -26.43 0.62
CA GLU A 264 1.40 -27.00 1.34
C GLU A 264 2.60 -27.03 0.36
N GLU A 265 3.69 -26.38 0.69
CA GLU A 265 4.94 -26.60 -0.04
C GLU A 265 5.27 -28.09 0.00
N PRO A 266 5.59 -28.73 -1.16
CA PRO A 266 6.02 -30.12 -1.13
C PRO A 266 7.25 -30.21 -0.24
N ILE A 267 7.14 -30.99 0.84
CA ILE A 267 8.27 -31.28 1.73
C ILE A 267 9.41 -31.74 0.84
N ALA A 268 10.43 -30.93 0.66
CA ALA A 268 11.63 -31.31 -0.06
C ALA A 268 12.18 -32.53 0.71
N ASN A 269 11.97 -33.72 0.12
CA ASN A 269 12.53 -34.95 0.66
C ASN A 269 14.04 -34.73 0.76
N SER A 270 14.52 -34.51 1.98
CA SER A 270 15.93 -34.54 2.33
C SER A 270 16.45 -35.95 2.01
N GLN A 271 17.07 -36.11 0.84
CA GLN A 271 17.92 -37.26 0.53
C GLN A 271 19.31 -37.03 1.08
#